data_e44766aa2e97de340fe5e14f08500496
#
_entry.id   e44766aa2e97de340fe5e14f08500496
#
_cell.length_a   1.000
_cell.length_b   1.000
_cell.length_c   1.000
_cell.angle_alpha   90.00
_cell.angle_beta   90.00
_cell.angle_gamma   90.00
#
_symmetry.space_group_name_H-M   'P 1'
#
loop_
_entity.id
_entity.type
_entity.pdbx_description
1 polymer ?
#
loop_
_entity_poly.entity_id
_entity_poly.type
_entity_poly.pdbx_seq_one_letter_code
_entity_poly.pdbx_strand_id
1 'polypeptide(L)'
;MHLSNWLLFCSVALLVTFSPGPAVLLAISNAIAVGPRRAMISSMGNGFGLFIISGVAMAGMGVVLATSATAFMLLKLAGALYLVFLGIKQWRSKASIVAEAPVVQGAANPNSFWKLFRQGLTVALTNPKAILFFSALFPQFITPGEPVAIQFTVLTTSFVACAMLAHLFYANLARLLKTQLATPGRARLFNRICGGAFVLLGLSLLRLRAKTA
;
A
#
# COMPACT_ATOMS: atom_id res chain seq x y z
N MET A 1 14.88 5.68 15.94
CA MET A 1 14.11 6.25 14.80
C MET A 1 13.59 7.63 15.18
N HIS A 2 13.91 8.68 14.43
CA HIS A 2 13.43 10.03 14.68
C HIS A 2 11.93 10.18 14.35
N LEU A 3 11.22 10.98 15.14
CA LEU A 3 9.77 11.23 14.95
C LEU A 3 9.47 11.76 13.55
N SER A 4 10.31 12.65 13.03
CA SER A 4 10.17 13.20 11.66
C SER A 4 10.21 12.14 10.58
N ASN A 5 11.08 11.13 10.72
CA ASN A 5 11.20 10.01 9.79
C ASN A 5 9.96 9.10 9.84
N TRP A 6 9.45 8.85 11.06
CA TRP A 6 8.21 8.10 11.24
C TRP A 6 6.98 8.82 10.69
N LEU A 7 6.85 10.13 10.91
CA LEU A 7 5.75 10.94 10.34
C LEU A 7 5.80 10.96 8.81
N LEU A 8 6.99 11.09 8.22
CA LEU A 8 7.17 11.00 6.78
C LEU A 8 6.74 9.62 6.27
N PHE A 9 7.15 8.54 6.94
CA PHE A 9 6.71 7.18 6.62
C PHE A 9 5.18 7.04 6.66
N CYS A 10 4.54 7.51 7.73
CA CYS A 10 3.07 7.46 7.86
C CYS A 10 2.37 8.24 6.76
N SER A 11 2.90 9.40 6.35
CA SER A 11 2.37 10.18 5.25
C SER A 11 2.44 9.41 3.92
N VAL A 12 3.58 8.76 3.65
CA VAL A 12 3.76 7.89 2.47
C VAL A 12 2.84 6.68 2.55
N ALA A 13 2.76 6.02 3.72
CA ALA A 13 1.91 4.86 3.94
C ALA A 13 0.42 5.20 3.71
N LEU A 14 -0.06 6.34 4.21
CA LEU A 14 -1.42 6.80 3.96
C LEU A 14 -1.67 7.01 2.47
N LEU A 15 -0.79 7.71 1.77
CA LEU A 15 -0.96 7.92 0.33
C LEU A 15 -0.96 6.60 -0.45
N VAL A 16 -0.05 5.68 -0.12
CA VAL A 16 0.01 4.36 -0.75
C VAL A 16 -1.27 3.57 -0.46
N THR A 17 -1.72 3.52 0.78
CA THR A 17 -2.88 2.69 1.17
C THR A 17 -4.20 3.27 0.68
N PHE A 18 -4.35 4.60 0.64
CA PHE A 18 -5.54 5.26 0.09
C PHE A 18 -5.55 5.34 -1.43
N SER A 19 -4.42 5.17 -2.11
CA SER A 19 -4.41 5.09 -3.57
C SER A 19 -5.11 3.81 -4.04
N PRO A 20 -6.05 3.89 -5.01
CA PRO A 20 -6.77 2.73 -5.48
C PRO A 20 -5.83 1.66 -6.03
N GLY A 21 -6.13 0.41 -5.66
CA GLY A 21 -5.38 -0.76 -6.07
C GLY A 21 -6.11 -2.04 -5.67
N PRO A 22 -5.57 -3.23 -5.97
CA PRO A 22 -6.26 -4.50 -5.77
C PRO A 22 -6.86 -4.70 -4.37
N ALA A 23 -6.15 -4.29 -3.31
CA ALA A 23 -6.62 -4.43 -1.93
C ALA A 23 -7.82 -3.52 -1.63
N VAL A 24 -7.78 -2.27 -2.08
CA VAL A 24 -8.90 -1.32 -1.93
C VAL A 24 -10.11 -1.79 -2.74
N LEU A 25 -9.90 -2.26 -3.97
CA LEU A 25 -10.96 -2.81 -4.82
C LEU A 25 -11.62 -4.02 -4.17
N LEU A 26 -10.84 -4.92 -3.57
CA LEU A 26 -11.36 -6.06 -2.83
C LEU A 26 -12.20 -5.61 -1.62
N ALA A 27 -11.72 -4.62 -0.86
CA ALA A 27 -12.46 -4.09 0.30
C ALA A 27 -13.82 -3.51 -0.11
N ILE A 28 -13.86 -2.73 -1.20
CA ILE A 28 -15.09 -2.16 -1.76
C ILE A 28 -16.02 -3.27 -2.26
N SER A 29 -15.51 -4.23 -3.04
CA SER A 29 -16.28 -5.34 -3.59
C SER A 29 -16.92 -6.18 -2.49
N ASN A 30 -16.13 -6.57 -1.49
CA ASN A 30 -16.63 -7.33 -0.34
C ASN A 30 -17.62 -6.52 0.50
N ALA A 31 -17.41 -5.21 0.67
CA ALA A 31 -18.37 -4.36 1.40
C ALA A 31 -19.74 -4.27 0.69
N ILE A 32 -19.74 -4.27 -0.64
CA ILE A 32 -20.97 -4.30 -1.44
C ILE A 32 -21.65 -5.68 -1.36
N ALA A 33 -20.86 -6.77 -1.40
CA ALA A 33 -21.36 -8.14 -1.45
C ALA A 33 -21.87 -8.66 -0.10
N VAL A 34 -21.10 -8.43 0.99
CA VAL A 34 -21.36 -9.04 2.31
C VAL A 34 -21.49 -8.01 3.44
N GLY A 35 -21.44 -6.73 3.11
CA GLY A 35 -21.52 -5.61 4.05
C GLY A 35 -20.16 -5.21 4.63
N PRO A 36 -20.04 -3.95 5.12
CA PRO A 36 -18.76 -3.37 5.52
C PRO A 36 -18.09 -4.13 6.69
N ARG A 37 -18.85 -4.57 7.68
CA ARG A 37 -18.31 -5.32 8.84
C ARG A 37 -17.63 -6.63 8.41
N ARG A 38 -18.25 -7.39 7.53
CA ARG A 38 -17.70 -8.66 7.04
C ARG A 38 -16.57 -8.47 6.05
N ALA A 39 -16.58 -7.39 5.28
CA ALA A 39 -15.47 -7.01 4.41
C ALA A 39 -14.17 -6.81 5.19
N MET A 40 -14.22 -6.38 6.47
CA MET A 40 -13.04 -6.25 7.30
C MET A 40 -12.31 -7.57 7.58
N ILE A 41 -12.97 -8.72 7.42
CA ILE A 41 -12.30 -10.02 7.51
C ILE A 41 -11.27 -10.17 6.38
N SER A 42 -11.60 -9.73 5.16
CA SER A 42 -10.63 -9.74 4.07
C SER A 42 -9.51 -8.70 4.30
N SER A 43 -9.82 -7.59 4.94
CA SER A 43 -8.81 -6.61 5.33
C SER A 43 -7.84 -7.15 6.39
N MET A 44 -8.32 -7.95 7.35
CA MET A 44 -7.45 -8.67 8.30
C MET A 44 -6.52 -9.66 7.58
N GLY A 45 -7.05 -10.44 6.63
CA GLY A 45 -6.23 -11.31 5.78
C GLY A 45 -5.17 -10.54 5.00
N ASN A 46 -5.55 -9.38 4.45
CA ASN A 46 -4.61 -8.48 3.77
C ASN A 46 -3.53 -7.96 4.73
N GLY A 47 -3.91 -7.49 5.92
CA GLY A 47 -2.97 -7.06 6.95
C GLY A 47 -1.97 -8.14 7.32
N PHE A 48 -2.43 -9.37 7.51
CA PHE A 48 -1.55 -10.52 7.76
C PHE A 48 -0.58 -10.78 6.61
N GLY A 49 -1.05 -10.70 5.36
CA GLY A 49 -0.19 -10.80 4.17
C GLY A 49 0.86 -9.70 4.10
N LEU A 50 0.52 -8.47 4.50
CA LEU A 50 1.47 -7.36 4.58
C LEU A 50 2.59 -7.63 5.61
N PHE A 51 2.28 -8.23 6.77
CA PHE A 51 3.29 -8.68 7.72
C PHE A 51 4.24 -9.74 7.12
N ILE A 52 3.71 -10.69 6.36
CA ILE A 52 4.54 -11.70 5.68
C ILE A 52 5.48 -11.03 4.68
N ILE A 53 4.94 -10.17 3.78
CA ILE A 53 5.76 -9.49 2.77
C ILE A 53 6.83 -8.63 3.43
N SER A 54 6.47 -7.87 4.46
CA SER A 54 7.42 -7.02 5.18
C SER A 54 8.52 -7.85 5.84
N GLY A 55 8.18 -9.01 6.44
CA GLY A 55 9.15 -9.94 7.04
C GLY A 55 10.12 -10.51 6.02
N VAL A 56 9.62 -10.92 4.85
CA VAL A 56 10.48 -11.39 3.74
C VAL A 56 11.38 -10.27 3.23
N ALA A 57 10.85 -9.06 3.06
CA ALA A 57 11.62 -7.89 2.64
C ALA A 57 12.72 -7.55 3.67
N MET A 58 12.40 -7.60 4.97
CA MET A 58 13.39 -7.37 6.03
C MET A 58 14.50 -8.43 6.03
N ALA A 59 14.17 -9.70 5.89
CA ALA A 59 15.16 -10.77 5.83
C ALA A 59 16.14 -10.56 4.66
N GLY A 60 15.61 -10.21 3.47
CA GLY A 60 16.43 -9.87 2.31
C GLY A 60 17.26 -8.59 2.51
N MET A 61 16.69 -7.58 3.17
CA MET A 61 17.37 -6.32 3.45
C MET A 61 18.52 -6.47 4.45
N GLY A 62 18.38 -7.35 5.44
CA GLY A 62 19.45 -7.64 6.40
C GLY A 62 20.72 -8.10 5.69
N VAL A 63 20.60 -8.93 4.67
CA VAL A 63 21.73 -9.37 3.85
C VAL A 63 22.34 -8.19 3.06
N VAL A 64 21.51 -7.35 2.44
CA VAL A 64 21.97 -6.20 1.64
C VAL A 64 22.71 -5.18 2.53
N LEU A 65 22.16 -4.87 3.71
CA LEU A 65 22.80 -3.93 4.67
C LEU A 65 24.15 -4.46 5.17
N ALA A 66 24.26 -5.78 5.40
CA ALA A 66 25.49 -6.40 5.88
C ALA A 66 26.57 -6.51 4.80
N THR A 67 26.19 -6.54 3.51
CA THR A 67 27.12 -6.85 2.43
C THR A 67 27.55 -5.64 1.58
N SER A 68 26.71 -4.60 1.42
CA SER A 68 27.05 -3.50 0.50
C SER A 68 26.25 -2.22 0.75
N ALA A 69 26.96 -1.16 1.16
CA ALA A 69 26.41 0.20 1.24
C ALA A 69 25.92 0.71 -0.12
N THR A 70 26.62 0.36 -1.20
CA THR A 70 26.25 0.72 -2.57
C THR A 70 24.94 0.07 -2.98
N ALA A 71 24.76 -1.24 -2.70
CA ALA A 71 23.51 -1.94 -2.97
C ALA A 71 22.32 -1.32 -2.22
N PHE A 72 22.52 -0.97 -0.95
CA PHE A 72 21.52 -0.25 -0.15
C PHE A 72 21.16 1.11 -0.76
N MET A 73 22.17 1.84 -1.26
CA MET A 73 21.97 3.12 -1.91
C MET A 73 21.19 3.00 -3.23
N LEU A 74 21.49 1.98 -4.04
CA LEU A 74 20.75 1.68 -5.27
C LEU A 74 19.29 1.29 -4.98
N LEU A 75 19.06 0.51 -3.92
CA LEU A 75 17.72 0.14 -3.49
C LEU A 75 16.88 1.37 -3.09
N LYS A 76 17.49 2.31 -2.36
CA LYS A 76 16.85 3.60 -2.05
C LYS A 76 16.49 4.40 -3.29
N LEU A 77 17.38 4.47 -4.27
CA LEU A 77 17.12 5.15 -5.54
C LEU A 77 15.97 4.49 -6.29
N ALA A 78 15.99 3.16 -6.38
CA ALA A 78 14.92 2.39 -7.02
C ALA A 78 13.56 2.67 -6.37
N GLY A 79 13.50 2.76 -5.03
CA GLY A 79 12.27 3.09 -4.29
C GLY A 79 11.71 4.47 -4.63
N ALA A 80 12.57 5.50 -4.67
CA ALA A 80 12.14 6.85 -5.04
C ALA A 80 11.64 6.93 -6.49
N LEU A 81 12.36 6.29 -7.42
CA LEU A 81 11.96 6.18 -8.83
C LEU A 81 10.66 5.40 -8.98
N TYR A 82 10.46 4.37 -8.16
CA TYR A 82 9.23 3.60 -8.15
C TYR A 82 8.01 4.44 -7.70
N LEU A 83 8.16 5.34 -6.72
CA LEU A 83 7.09 6.28 -6.37
C LEU A 83 6.73 7.19 -7.54
N VAL A 84 7.72 7.73 -8.24
CA VAL A 84 7.49 8.54 -9.44
C VAL A 84 6.76 7.72 -10.51
N PHE A 85 7.19 6.48 -10.75
CA PHE A 85 6.52 5.56 -11.68
C PHE A 85 5.06 5.31 -11.28
N LEU A 86 4.80 4.98 -10.02
CA LEU A 86 3.43 4.80 -9.51
C LEU A 86 2.60 6.05 -9.70
N GLY A 87 3.19 7.21 -9.42
CA GLY A 87 2.53 8.50 -9.59
C GLY A 87 2.11 8.75 -11.04
N ILE A 88 3.00 8.54 -11.99
CA ILE A 88 2.72 8.69 -13.42
C ILE A 88 1.67 7.67 -13.87
N LYS A 89 1.79 6.40 -13.46
CA LYS A 89 0.82 5.35 -13.75
C LYS A 89 -0.57 5.70 -13.24
N GLN A 90 -0.66 6.17 -11.98
CA GLN A 90 -1.92 6.58 -11.38
C GLN A 90 -2.51 7.81 -12.07
N TRP A 91 -1.69 8.82 -12.37
CA TRP A 91 -2.11 10.03 -13.09
C TRP A 91 -2.72 9.74 -14.45
N ARG A 92 -2.13 8.80 -15.20
CA ARG A 92 -2.60 8.38 -16.52
C ARG A 92 -3.76 7.41 -16.49
N SER A 93 -4.08 6.84 -15.33
CA SER A 93 -5.16 5.86 -15.19
C SER A 93 -6.51 6.49 -15.51
N LYS A 94 -7.23 5.88 -16.44
CA LYS A 94 -8.63 6.17 -16.76
C LYS A 94 -9.57 5.22 -16.00
N ALA A 95 -9.02 4.27 -15.24
CA ALA A 95 -9.76 3.25 -14.55
C ALA A 95 -10.69 3.85 -13.50
N SER A 96 -11.94 3.43 -13.55
CA SER A 96 -12.90 3.70 -12.48
C SER A 96 -12.68 2.66 -11.38
N ILE A 97 -12.59 3.11 -10.12
CA ILE A 97 -12.50 2.24 -8.94
C ILE A 97 -13.64 1.19 -8.93
N VAL A 98 -14.73 1.48 -9.60
CA VAL A 98 -15.93 0.63 -9.62
C VAL A 98 -15.92 -0.39 -10.75
N ALA A 99 -15.32 -0.06 -11.90
CA ALA A 99 -15.32 -0.95 -13.07
C ALA A 99 -14.31 -2.10 -12.93
N GLU A 100 -13.29 -1.94 -12.09
CA GLU A 100 -12.24 -2.95 -11.85
C GLU A 100 -12.45 -3.77 -10.57
N ALA A 101 -13.51 -3.51 -9.80
CA ALA A 101 -13.80 -4.33 -8.63
C ALA A 101 -14.06 -5.77 -9.09
N PRO A 102 -13.20 -6.74 -8.72
CA PRO A 102 -13.42 -8.12 -9.11
C PRO A 102 -14.79 -8.57 -8.57
N VAL A 103 -15.71 -8.86 -9.47
CA VAL A 103 -16.98 -9.51 -9.11
C VAL A 103 -16.58 -10.91 -8.66
N VAL A 104 -16.64 -11.16 -7.37
CA VAL A 104 -16.41 -12.51 -6.82
C VAL A 104 -17.63 -13.37 -7.18
N GLN A 105 -17.66 -13.82 -8.44
CA GLN A 105 -18.66 -14.77 -8.92
C GLN A 105 -18.31 -16.17 -8.44
N GLY A 106 -19.30 -16.89 -7.98
CA GLY A 106 -19.22 -18.33 -7.82
C GLY A 106 -18.75 -18.85 -6.48
N ALA A 107 -19.43 -18.51 -5.39
CA ALA A 107 -19.14 -19.13 -4.11
C ALA A 107 -20.38 -19.68 -3.44
N ALA A 108 -20.37 -20.96 -3.21
CA ALA A 108 -21.40 -21.69 -2.46
C ALA A 108 -21.66 -21.14 -1.04
N ASN A 109 -20.77 -20.31 -0.50
CA ASN A 109 -20.97 -19.55 0.73
C ASN A 109 -20.11 -18.27 0.74
N PRO A 110 -20.65 -17.12 0.27
CA PRO A 110 -19.90 -15.85 0.26
C PRO A 110 -19.57 -15.34 1.67
N ASN A 111 -20.19 -15.88 2.71
CA ASN A 111 -20.12 -15.44 4.08
C ASN A 111 -19.06 -16.19 4.93
N SER A 112 -18.30 -17.14 4.37
CA SER A 112 -17.30 -17.86 5.12
C SER A 112 -16.14 -16.96 5.54
N PHE A 113 -15.82 -16.95 6.86
CA PHE A 113 -14.69 -16.22 7.42
C PHE A 113 -13.38 -16.56 6.69
N TRP A 114 -13.06 -17.83 6.58
CA TRP A 114 -11.81 -18.30 5.96
C TRP A 114 -11.71 -17.92 4.48
N LYS A 115 -12.82 -17.89 3.78
CA LYS A 115 -12.83 -17.48 2.38
C LYS A 115 -12.48 -16.00 2.23
N LEU A 116 -13.12 -15.13 3.01
CA LEU A 116 -12.84 -13.69 3.00
C LEU A 116 -11.40 -13.42 3.45
N PHE A 117 -10.94 -14.08 4.52
CA PHE A 117 -9.57 -13.93 5.01
C PHE A 117 -8.55 -14.34 3.94
N ARG A 118 -8.71 -15.52 3.33
CA ARG A 118 -7.82 -16.01 2.25
C ARG A 118 -7.81 -15.09 1.03
N GLN A 119 -8.94 -14.52 0.65
CA GLN A 119 -8.99 -13.53 -0.44
C GLN A 119 -8.09 -12.32 -0.13
N GLY A 120 -8.20 -11.76 1.07
CA GLY A 120 -7.37 -10.65 1.51
C GLY A 120 -5.88 -11.03 1.54
N LEU A 121 -5.57 -12.18 2.11
CA LEU A 121 -4.21 -12.72 2.17
C LEU A 121 -3.60 -12.89 0.77
N THR A 122 -4.33 -13.55 -0.13
CA THR A 122 -3.87 -13.77 -1.52
C THR A 122 -3.64 -12.43 -2.22
N VAL A 123 -4.58 -11.49 -2.10
CA VAL A 123 -4.44 -10.16 -2.71
C VAL A 123 -3.21 -9.45 -2.15
N ALA A 124 -2.93 -9.51 -0.86
CA ALA A 124 -1.71 -8.90 -0.31
C ALA A 124 -0.46 -9.52 -0.94
N LEU A 125 -0.34 -10.85 -0.90
CA LEU A 125 0.84 -11.60 -1.35
C LEU A 125 1.11 -11.47 -2.87
N THR A 126 0.07 -11.19 -3.65
CA THR A 126 0.17 -11.00 -5.11
C THR A 126 0.13 -9.53 -5.55
N ASN A 127 -0.05 -8.60 -4.60
CA ASN A 127 -0.17 -7.18 -4.91
C ASN A 127 1.20 -6.57 -5.24
N PRO A 128 1.49 -6.25 -6.50
CA PRO A 128 2.78 -5.70 -6.87
C PRO A 128 3.08 -4.37 -6.17
N LYS A 129 2.04 -3.59 -5.84
CA LYS A 129 2.19 -2.34 -5.13
C LYS A 129 2.72 -2.55 -3.71
N ALA A 130 2.22 -3.56 -2.98
CA ALA A 130 2.69 -3.89 -1.63
C ALA A 130 4.09 -4.48 -1.67
N ILE A 131 4.34 -5.43 -2.59
CA ILE A 131 5.66 -6.07 -2.75
C ILE A 131 6.72 -5.02 -3.02
N LEU A 132 6.50 -4.14 -3.99
CA LEU A 132 7.46 -3.11 -4.36
C LEU A 132 7.57 -2.01 -3.29
N PHE A 133 6.52 -1.72 -2.54
CA PHE A 133 6.60 -0.82 -1.40
C PHE A 133 7.56 -1.37 -0.34
N PHE A 134 7.37 -2.60 0.10
CA PHE A 134 8.20 -3.18 1.15
C PHE A 134 9.63 -3.48 0.69
N SER A 135 9.84 -3.86 -0.58
CA SER A 135 11.18 -4.15 -1.08
C SER A 135 11.99 -2.89 -1.43
N ALA A 136 11.37 -1.84 -1.96
CA ALA A 136 12.09 -0.69 -2.48
C ALA A 136 11.95 0.59 -1.65
N LEU A 137 10.80 0.82 -1.00
CA LEU A 137 10.54 2.03 -0.23
C LEU A 137 10.80 1.88 1.26
N PHE A 138 10.42 0.76 1.84
CA PHE A 138 10.54 0.50 3.27
C PHE A 138 11.98 0.68 3.80
N PRO A 139 13.04 0.22 3.10
CA PRO A 139 14.43 0.40 3.51
C PRO A 139 14.84 1.87 3.70
N GLN A 140 14.16 2.79 3.04
CA GLN A 140 14.51 4.22 3.12
C GLN A 140 14.24 4.83 4.49
N PHE A 141 13.38 4.19 5.28
CA PHE A 141 12.95 4.65 6.60
C PHE A 141 13.69 3.96 7.74
N ILE A 142 14.57 3.01 7.44
CA ILE A 142 15.44 2.36 8.43
C ILE A 142 16.64 3.28 8.71
N THR A 143 16.85 3.61 9.96
CA THR A 143 17.99 4.39 10.44
C THR A 143 19.14 3.42 10.78
N PRO A 144 20.28 3.51 10.09
CA PRO A 144 21.46 2.71 10.42
C PRO A 144 21.94 2.96 11.87
N GLY A 145 22.50 1.92 12.50
CA GLY A 145 23.02 2.02 13.86
C GLY A 145 21.98 1.87 14.97
N GLU A 146 20.68 1.89 14.66
CA GLU A 146 19.62 1.61 15.64
C GLU A 146 19.05 0.19 15.47
N PRO A 147 18.41 -0.39 16.51
CA PRO A 147 17.86 -1.75 16.46
C PRO A 147 16.82 -1.90 15.33
N VAL A 148 17.20 -2.66 14.30
CA VAL A 148 16.37 -2.85 13.08
C VAL A 148 15.04 -3.52 13.39
N ALA A 149 15.00 -4.48 14.32
CA ALA A 149 13.80 -5.22 14.67
C ALA A 149 12.68 -4.30 15.23
N ILE A 150 13.06 -3.34 16.08
CA ILE A 150 12.12 -2.37 16.67
C ILE A 150 11.57 -1.45 15.56
N GLN A 151 12.46 -0.90 14.73
CA GLN A 151 12.06 -0.04 13.61
C GLN A 151 11.14 -0.77 12.65
N PHE A 152 11.49 -2.01 12.30
CA PHE A 152 10.67 -2.88 11.46
C PHE A 152 9.26 -3.07 12.03
N THR A 153 9.17 -3.43 13.32
CA THR A 153 7.86 -3.68 13.97
C THR A 153 7.01 -2.41 13.95
N VAL A 154 7.59 -1.27 14.33
CA VAL A 154 6.88 0.02 14.35
C VAL A 154 6.40 0.41 12.95
N LEU A 155 7.28 0.37 11.95
CA LEU A 155 6.93 0.77 10.58
C LEU A 155 5.90 -0.18 9.95
N THR A 156 6.07 -1.50 10.13
CA THR A 156 5.11 -2.48 9.59
C THR A 156 3.74 -2.34 10.24
N THR A 157 3.68 -2.23 11.56
CA THR A 157 2.42 -2.04 12.29
C THR A 157 1.75 -0.73 11.87
N SER A 158 2.52 0.36 11.73
CA SER A 158 2.00 1.65 11.24
C SER A 158 1.42 1.52 9.83
N PHE A 159 2.11 0.82 8.93
CA PHE A 159 1.61 0.59 7.56
C PHE A 159 0.32 -0.23 7.55
N VAL A 160 0.27 -1.31 8.33
CA VAL A 160 -0.93 -2.15 8.45
C VAL A 160 -2.08 -1.34 9.04
N ALA A 161 -1.84 -0.51 10.06
CA ALA A 161 -2.85 0.38 10.61
C ALA A 161 -3.40 1.36 9.56
N CYS A 162 -2.53 1.99 8.78
CA CYS A 162 -2.95 2.85 7.66
C CYS A 162 -3.77 2.08 6.61
N ALA A 163 -3.37 0.85 6.29
CA ALA A 163 -4.11 0.01 5.35
C ALA A 163 -5.50 -0.37 5.90
N MET A 164 -5.60 -0.73 7.18
CA MET A 164 -6.87 -1.03 7.84
C MET A 164 -7.79 0.18 7.88
N LEU A 165 -7.26 1.37 8.17
CA LEU A 165 -8.00 2.64 8.12
C LEU A 165 -8.52 2.92 6.71
N ALA A 166 -7.69 2.77 5.68
CA ALA A 166 -8.09 2.95 4.30
C ALA A 166 -9.20 1.96 3.91
N HIS A 167 -9.05 0.69 4.24
CA HIS A 167 -10.06 -0.33 3.94
C HIS A 167 -11.38 -0.07 4.70
N LEU A 168 -11.31 0.34 5.97
CA LEU A 168 -12.49 0.71 6.74
C LEU A 168 -13.22 1.91 6.13
N PHE A 169 -12.47 2.94 5.73
CA PHE A 169 -13.00 4.10 5.03
C PHE A 169 -13.72 3.69 3.74
N TYR A 170 -13.03 2.96 2.87
CA TYR A 170 -13.60 2.51 1.59
C TYR A 170 -14.77 1.54 1.76
N ALA A 171 -14.72 0.63 2.74
CA ALA A 171 -15.80 -0.30 3.02
C ALA A 171 -17.09 0.41 3.49
N ASN A 172 -16.98 1.40 4.37
CA ASN A 172 -18.14 2.16 4.84
C ASN A 172 -18.72 3.09 3.76
N LEU A 173 -17.87 3.66 2.91
CA LEU A 173 -18.32 4.51 1.82
C LEU A 173 -18.55 3.77 0.49
N ALA A 174 -18.45 2.43 0.48
CA ALA A 174 -18.49 1.64 -0.74
C ALA A 174 -19.71 1.94 -1.64
N ARG A 175 -20.91 2.09 -1.06
CA ARG A 175 -22.14 2.42 -1.81
C ARG A 175 -22.06 3.83 -2.42
N LEU A 176 -21.61 4.82 -1.64
CA LEU A 176 -21.45 6.20 -2.11
C LEU A 176 -20.36 6.30 -3.18
N LEU A 177 -19.21 5.66 -2.94
CA LEU A 177 -18.11 5.62 -3.88
C LEU A 177 -18.49 4.95 -5.20
N LYS A 178 -19.30 3.90 -5.12
CA LYS A 178 -19.84 3.23 -6.33
C LYS A 178 -20.58 4.22 -7.22
N THR A 179 -21.44 5.06 -6.66
CA THR A 179 -22.21 6.04 -7.43
C THR A 179 -21.38 7.25 -7.86
N GLN A 180 -20.56 7.80 -6.94
CA GLN A 180 -19.81 9.04 -7.19
C GLN A 180 -18.59 8.83 -8.10
N LEU A 181 -17.87 7.73 -7.95
CA LEU A 181 -16.68 7.43 -8.76
C LEU A 181 -17.01 6.60 -10.02
N ALA A 182 -18.28 6.25 -10.24
CA ALA A 182 -18.73 5.73 -11.53
C ALA A 182 -18.59 6.76 -12.66
N THR A 183 -18.64 8.05 -12.32
CA THR A 183 -18.46 9.14 -13.30
C THR A 183 -17.01 9.23 -13.75
N PRO A 184 -16.68 9.06 -15.05
CA PRO A 184 -15.30 9.02 -15.53
C PRO A 184 -14.47 10.26 -15.19
N GLY A 185 -15.10 11.43 -15.14
CA GLY A 185 -14.43 12.68 -14.78
C GLY A 185 -13.94 12.72 -13.33
N ARG A 186 -14.77 12.28 -12.37
CA ARG A 186 -14.43 12.25 -10.95
C ARG A 186 -13.37 11.18 -10.64
N ALA A 187 -13.49 10.01 -11.23
CA ALA A 187 -12.46 8.96 -11.12
C ALA A 187 -11.10 9.45 -11.63
N ARG A 188 -11.10 10.14 -12.79
CA ARG A 188 -9.88 10.71 -13.37
C ARG A 188 -9.26 11.80 -12.47
N LEU A 189 -10.08 12.70 -11.91
CA LEU A 189 -9.60 13.72 -11.00
C LEU A 189 -8.96 13.10 -9.76
N PHE A 190 -9.62 12.13 -9.14
CA PHE A 190 -9.08 11.41 -7.99
C PHE A 190 -7.75 10.72 -8.30
N ASN A 191 -7.66 10.02 -9.45
CA ASN A 191 -6.44 9.38 -9.90
C ASN A 191 -5.31 10.39 -10.13
N ARG A 192 -5.61 11.57 -10.68
CA ARG A 192 -4.63 12.65 -10.87
C ARG A 192 -4.12 13.22 -9.55
N ILE A 193 -4.99 13.47 -8.58
CA ILE A 193 -4.58 13.94 -7.25
C ILE A 193 -3.64 12.94 -6.58
N CYS A 194 -4.03 11.66 -6.53
CA CYS A 194 -3.18 10.60 -5.98
C CYS A 194 -1.85 10.47 -6.74
N GLY A 195 -1.89 10.49 -8.07
CA GLY A 195 -0.71 10.40 -8.91
C GLY A 195 0.25 11.56 -8.69
N GLY A 196 -0.26 12.79 -8.62
CA GLY A 196 0.53 13.99 -8.32
C GLY A 196 1.22 13.92 -6.97
N ALA A 197 0.51 13.48 -5.94
CA ALA A 197 1.07 13.30 -4.61
C ALA A 197 2.22 12.27 -4.59
N PHE A 198 2.11 11.15 -5.30
CA PHE A 198 3.19 10.18 -5.44
C PHE A 198 4.42 10.75 -6.15
N VAL A 199 4.22 11.51 -7.24
CA VAL A 199 5.33 12.15 -7.97
C VAL A 199 6.05 13.14 -7.06
N LEU A 200 5.31 14.01 -6.36
CA LEU A 200 5.89 14.99 -5.43
C LEU A 200 6.70 14.31 -4.33
N LEU A 201 6.18 13.23 -3.72
CA LEU A 201 6.90 12.46 -2.71
C LEU A 201 8.15 11.80 -3.27
N GLY A 202 8.08 11.14 -4.42
CA GLY A 202 9.24 10.53 -5.05
C GLY A 202 10.34 11.55 -5.35
N LEU A 203 9.97 12.72 -5.87
CA LEU A 203 10.91 13.81 -6.12
C LEU A 203 11.49 14.40 -4.82
N SER A 204 10.69 14.53 -3.76
CA SER A 204 11.18 15.01 -2.46
C SER A 204 12.21 14.08 -1.86
N LEU A 205 12.01 12.75 -1.95
CA LEU A 205 12.98 11.76 -1.48
C LEU A 205 14.28 11.80 -2.30
N LEU A 206 14.22 12.05 -3.60
CA LEU A 206 15.40 12.25 -4.44
C LEU A 206 16.18 13.51 -4.06
N ARG A 207 15.48 14.63 -3.74
CA ARG A 207 16.12 15.90 -3.33
C ARG A 207 16.79 15.82 -1.96
N LEU A 208 16.17 15.19 -0.99
CA LEU A 208 16.75 15.01 0.35
C LEU A 208 18.08 14.26 0.28
N ARG A 209 18.23 13.34 -0.64
CA ARG A 209 19.44 12.58 -0.87
C ARG A 209 20.57 13.41 -1.51
N ALA A 210 20.24 14.33 -2.41
CA ALA A 210 21.23 15.20 -3.07
C ALA A 210 21.92 16.17 -2.08
N LYS A 211 21.34 16.37 -0.88
CA LYS A 211 21.92 17.20 0.18
C LYS A 211 22.79 16.43 1.18
N THR A 212 22.74 15.10 1.17
CA THR A 212 23.49 14.24 2.12
C THR A 212 24.62 13.45 1.45
N ALA A 213 24.82 13.60 0.16
CA ALA A 213 25.96 13.11 -0.63
C ALA A 213 26.92 14.24 -0.94
#